data_b2553c4e0b433ea0b891f7192da79cbc
#
_entry.id   b2553c4e0b433ea0b891f7192da79cbc
#
_cell.length_a   1.000
_cell.length_b   1.000
_cell.length_c   1.000
_cell.angle_alpha   90.00
_cell.angle_beta   90.00
_cell.angle_gamma   90.00
#
_symmetry.space_group_name_H-M   'P 1'
#
loop_
_entity.id
_entity.type
_entity.pdbx_description
1 polymer ?
#
loop_
_entity_poly.entity_id
_entity_poly.type
_entity_poly.pdbx_seq_one_letter_code
_entity_poly.pdbx_strand_id
1 'polypeptide(L)'
;MNPRLDRLQPYPFERLRRLFADLQPPADREPIALSIGEPRHALPDFVEPVLRASLQGFNHYPTTRGEPALRESIAAWLQRRFDLGNVDAERQVLPVSGTREALFAIAQAVVAEKPGARVLMPNPFYQIYEGAALLAGATPAFYDLAPENGYLPDFSAVDAATWEDVQLVYICNPGNPAGACMSEAAMQDLIRLAERHDFIIAADECYSEIYHPDGEPPAGLLGAAARMGNAAFERCIVFHSLSKRSNLPGLRSGFVAGDAALLDRFALYRTYHGCTLPPPTQAVSRAAWSDEAHVAENRALYAEKFAAVVPILESVIEVRAPAAGFYLWPRVPDGDDEGFARRLYGEAGVTVLPGRYLSRTDPETGHNPGAGHVRMALVAAPAACIEAAERITALYR
;
A
#
# COMPACT_ATOMS: atom_id res chain seq x y z
N MET A 1 -11.60 -27.16 10.92
CA MET A 1 -10.85 -26.06 10.29
C MET A 1 -10.80 -24.89 11.26
N ASN A 2 -9.87 -23.95 11.06
CA ASN A 2 -9.83 -22.74 11.88
C ASN A 2 -11.09 -21.88 11.63
N PRO A 3 -11.96 -21.66 12.65
CA PRO A 3 -13.22 -20.93 12.46
C PRO A 3 -13.01 -19.43 12.12
N ARG A 4 -11.82 -18.91 12.35
CA ARG A 4 -11.47 -17.52 11.97
C ARG A 4 -11.50 -17.31 10.45
N LEU A 5 -11.32 -18.37 9.65
CA LEU A 5 -11.42 -18.30 8.19
C LEU A 5 -12.83 -17.91 7.70
N ASP A 6 -13.86 -18.29 8.45
CA ASP A 6 -15.25 -17.99 8.11
C ASP A 6 -15.59 -16.50 8.29
N ARG A 7 -14.71 -15.73 8.98
CA ARG A 7 -14.84 -14.30 9.18
C ARG A 7 -14.26 -13.47 8.04
N LEU A 8 -13.45 -14.08 7.17
CA LEU A 8 -12.85 -13.38 6.02
C LEU A 8 -13.92 -13.01 5.00
N GLN A 9 -13.86 -11.78 4.53
CA GLN A 9 -14.76 -11.26 3.49
C GLN A 9 -14.26 -11.62 2.09
N PRO A 10 -15.16 -11.76 1.10
CA PRO A 10 -14.75 -11.93 -0.29
C PRO A 10 -13.83 -10.79 -0.74
N TYR A 11 -12.74 -11.16 -1.41
CA TYR A 11 -11.77 -10.17 -1.88
C TYR A 11 -12.40 -9.20 -2.90
N PRO A 12 -12.02 -7.91 -2.94
CA PRO A 12 -12.65 -6.90 -3.79
C PRO A 12 -12.78 -7.29 -5.26
N PHE A 13 -11.75 -7.95 -5.83
CA PHE A 13 -11.79 -8.39 -7.22
C PHE A 13 -12.74 -9.57 -7.48
N GLU A 14 -13.00 -10.40 -6.47
CA GLU A 14 -14.03 -11.44 -6.56
C GLU A 14 -15.43 -10.80 -6.55
N ARG A 15 -15.64 -9.77 -5.72
CA ARG A 15 -16.87 -8.99 -5.73
C ARG A 15 -17.07 -8.31 -7.08
N LEU A 16 -16.01 -7.69 -7.64
CA LEU A 16 -16.02 -7.04 -8.95
C LEU A 16 -16.39 -8.03 -10.07
N ARG A 17 -15.80 -9.23 -10.06
CA ARG A 17 -16.12 -10.28 -11.01
C ARG A 17 -17.60 -10.68 -10.96
N ARG A 18 -18.17 -10.77 -9.75
CA ARG A 18 -19.60 -11.06 -9.56
C ARG A 18 -20.49 -9.90 -10.03
N LEU A 19 -20.05 -8.66 -9.80
CA LEU A 19 -20.77 -7.47 -10.22
C LEU A 19 -20.97 -7.42 -11.76
N PHE A 20 -20.02 -7.97 -12.52
CA PHE A 20 -20.03 -7.97 -13.98
C PHE A 20 -20.49 -9.29 -14.60
N ALA A 21 -20.95 -10.27 -13.81
CA ALA A 21 -21.22 -11.63 -14.29
C ALA A 21 -22.29 -11.72 -15.40
N ASP A 22 -23.21 -10.77 -15.44
CA ASP A 22 -24.30 -10.65 -16.42
C ASP A 22 -24.00 -9.67 -17.57
N LEU A 23 -22.80 -9.07 -17.59
CA LEU A 23 -22.40 -8.06 -18.58
C LEU A 23 -21.33 -8.59 -19.54
N GLN A 24 -21.30 -8.01 -20.74
CA GLN A 24 -20.21 -8.17 -21.71
C GLN A 24 -19.72 -6.79 -22.13
N PRO A 25 -18.41 -6.56 -22.20
CA PRO A 25 -17.87 -5.31 -22.73
C PRO A 25 -18.17 -5.21 -24.25
N PRO A 26 -18.14 -4.00 -24.83
CA PRO A 26 -18.32 -3.81 -26.27
C PRO A 26 -17.30 -4.64 -27.07
N ALA A 27 -17.79 -5.40 -28.08
CA ALA A 27 -16.95 -6.28 -28.88
C ALA A 27 -16.04 -5.53 -29.88
N ASP A 28 -16.35 -4.27 -30.15
CA ASP A 28 -15.62 -3.39 -31.08
C ASP A 28 -14.48 -2.60 -30.44
N ARG A 29 -14.22 -2.83 -29.14
CA ARG A 29 -13.21 -2.09 -28.36
C ARG A 29 -12.41 -3.03 -27.47
N GLU A 30 -11.11 -2.79 -27.41
CA GLU A 30 -10.25 -3.49 -26.44
C GLU A 30 -10.59 -3.03 -25.00
N PRO A 31 -10.80 -3.98 -24.07
CA PRO A 31 -11.06 -3.64 -22.68
C PRO A 31 -9.86 -2.96 -22.00
N ILE A 32 -10.11 -1.91 -21.23
CA ILE A 32 -9.09 -1.18 -20.46
C ILE A 32 -9.33 -1.37 -18.98
N ALA A 33 -8.38 -2.00 -18.28
CA ALA A 33 -8.47 -2.24 -16.84
C ALA A 33 -7.75 -1.15 -16.03
N LEU A 34 -8.53 -0.32 -15.33
CA LEU A 34 -8.07 0.65 -14.34
C LEU A 34 -8.33 0.19 -12.89
N SER A 35 -8.81 -1.04 -12.68
CA SER A 35 -9.17 -1.56 -11.35
C SER A 35 -7.98 -2.08 -10.55
N ILE A 36 -6.97 -2.64 -11.22
CA ILE A 36 -5.84 -3.35 -10.61
C ILE A 36 -4.62 -2.44 -10.56
N GLY A 37 -4.10 -2.17 -9.35
CA GLY A 37 -2.88 -1.39 -9.13
C GLY A 37 -1.60 -2.22 -9.34
N GLU A 38 -1.43 -2.82 -10.51
CA GLU A 38 -0.22 -3.54 -10.92
C GLU A 38 0.56 -2.70 -11.92
N PRO A 39 1.75 -2.18 -11.54
CA PRO A 39 2.60 -1.40 -12.44
C PRO A 39 2.92 -2.15 -13.75
N ARG A 40 2.95 -1.41 -14.87
CA ARG A 40 3.14 -1.98 -16.21
C ARG A 40 4.19 -1.23 -17.05
N HIS A 41 5.01 -0.38 -16.44
CA HIS A 41 6.15 0.22 -17.13
C HIS A 41 7.20 -0.85 -17.48
N ALA A 42 8.15 -0.53 -18.35
CA ALA A 42 9.25 -1.42 -18.67
C ALA A 42 10.10 -1.78 -17.43
N LEU A 43 10.72 -2.95 -17.48
CA LEU A 43 11.68 -3.33 -16.44
C LEU A 43 12.90 -2.40 -16.52
N PRO A 44 13.50 -2.01 -15.39
CA PRO A 44 14.79 -1.31 -15.39
C PRO A 44 15.89 -2.15 -16.06
N ASP A 45 16.76 -1.52 -16.84
CA ASP A 45 17.75 -2.17 -17.69
C ASP A 45 18.74 -3.07 -16.93
N PHE A 46 18.99 -2.77 -15.65
CA PHE A 46 19.89 -3.58 -14.82
C PHE A 46 19.29 -4.94 -14.41
N VAL A 47 17.99 -5.16 -14.52
CA VAL A 47 17.33 -6.36 -13.96
C VAL A 47 17.82 -7.63 -14.62
N GLU A 48 17.81 -7.69 -15.94
CA GLU A 48 18.22 -8.89 -16.68
C GLU A 48 19.70 -9.23 -16.50
N PRO A 49 20.69 -8.32 -16.68
CA PRO A 49 22.09 -8.66 -16.50
C PRO A 49 22.42 -9.07 -15.07
N VAL A 50 21.86 -8.41 -14.04
CA VAL A 50 22.07 -8.78 -12.64
C VAL A 50 21.49 -10.15 -12.35
N LEU A 51 20.27 -10.44 -12.82
CA LEU A 51 19.64 -11.75 -12.64
C LEU A 51 20.48 -12.87 -13.27
N ARG A 52 20.91 -12.69 -14.53
CA ARG A 52 21.77 -13.67 -15.24
C ARG A 52 23.08 -13.94 -14.50
N ALA A 53 23.72 -12.91 -13.99
CA ALA A 53 24.97 -13.05 -13.23
C ALA A 53 24.80 -13.76 -11.87
N SER A 54 23.57 -13.81 -11.35
CA SER A 54 23.28 -14.33 -10.02
C SER A 54 22.61 -15.71 -10.00
N LEU A 55 22.37 -16.35 -11.16
CA LEU A 55 21.61 -17.60 -11.28
C LEU A 55 22.18 -18.76 -10.43
N GLN A 56 23.49 -18.80 -10.21
CA GLN A 56 24.13 -19.82 -9.37
C GLN A 56 23.65 -19.75 -7.89
N GLY A 57 23.13 -18.62 -7.46
CA GLY A 57 22.54 -18.46 -6.14
C GLY A 57 21.32 -19.37 -5.88
N PHE A 58 20.66 -19.91 -6.90
CA PHE A 58 19.59 -20.90 -6.74
C PHE A 58 20.05 -22.24 -6.14
N ASN A 59 21.35 -22.50 -6.12
CA ASN A 59 21.90 -23.72 -5.53
C ASN A 59 21.96 -23.71 -3.99
N HIS A 60 21.61 -22.59 -3.34
CA HIS A 60 21.75 -22.41 -1.91
C HIS A 60 20.43 -21.94 -1.28
N TYR A 61 20.14 -22.42 -0.07
CA TYR A 61 19.05 -21.88 0.73
C TYR A 61 19.38 -20.45 1.20
N PRO A 62 18.47 -19.49 1.02
CA PRO A 62 18.64 -18.17 1.60
C PRO A 62 18.44 -18.20 3.12
N THR A 63 19.11 -17.30 3.83
CA THR A 63 18.83 -17.06 5.25
C THR A 63 17.55 -16.25 5.43
N THR A 64 16.87 -16.41 6.56
CA THR A 64 15.64 -15.65 6.88
C THR A 64 15.89 -14.14 6.89
N ARG A 65 17.08 -13.71 7.37
CA ARG A 65 17.44 -12.29 7.43
C ARG A 65 17.93 -11.72 6.10
N GLY A 66 18.08 -12.55 5.07
CA GLY A 66 18.64 -12.13 3.79
C GLY A 66 20.15 -11.84 3.86
N GLU A 67 20.72 -11.49 2.72
CA GLU A 67 22.14 -11.19 2.59
C GLU A 67 22.51 -9.85 3.23
N PRO A 68 23.67 -9.76 3.92
CA PRO A 68 24.13 -8.50 4.53
C PRO A 68 24.18 -7.34 3.53
N ALA A 69 24.71 -7.57 2.33
CA ALA A 69 24.84 -6.56 1.29
C ALA A 69 23.47 -5.97 0.82
N LEU A 70 22.41 -6.77 0.86
CA LEU A 70 21.04 -6.26 0.60
C LEU A 70 20.56 -5.38 1.76
N ARG A 71 20.73 -5.82 3.00
CA ARG A 71 20.33 -5.04 4.17
C ARG A 71 21.09 -3.72 4.27
N GLU A 72 22.38 -3.72 3.98
CA GLU A 72 23.22 -2.52 3.93
C GLU A 72 22.75 -1.53 2.85
N SER A 73 22.39 -2.01 1.65
CA SER A 73 21.86 -1.14 0.60
C SER A 73 20.51 -0.53 0.97
N ILE A 74 19.65 -1.29 1.65
CA ILE A 74 18.36 -0.80 2.18
C ILE A 74 18.59 0.23 3.28
N ALA A 75 19.47 -0.04 4.25
CA ALA A 75 19.82 0.91 5.32
C ALA A 75 20.35 2.22 4.76
N ALA A 76 21.27 2.15 3.78
CA ALA A 76 21.81 3.32 3.10
C ALA A 76 20.72 4.10 2.33
N TRP A 77 19.76 3.41 1.71
CA TRP A 77 18.62 4.05 1.06
C TRP A 77 17.73 4.77 2.08
N LEU A 78 17.37 4.13 3.20
CA LEU A 78 16.58 4.73 4.28
C LEU A 78 17.24 6.00 4.84
N GLN A 79 18.56 5.93 5.08
CA GLN A 79 19.34 7.06 5.59
C GLN A 79 19.28 8.26 4.63
N ARG A 80 19.48 8.03 3.33
CA ARG A 80 19.42 9.12 2.33
C ARG A 80 18.01 9.66 2.15
N ARG A 81 17.02 8.76 2.08
CA ARG A 81 15.64 9.14 1.72
C ARG A 81 14.91 9.88 2.82
N PHE A 82 15.14 9.54 4.08
CA PHE A 82 14.42 10.08 5.22
C PHE A 82 15.31 10.90 6.17
N ASP A 83 16.54 11.19 5.75
CA ASP A 83 17.53 11.93 6.54
C ASP A 83 17.71 11.32 7.94
N LEU A 84 17.92 10.00 7.95
CA LEU A 84 18.15 9.25 9.18
C LEU A 84 19.65 9.26 9.52
N GLY A 85 19.97 9.27 10.79
CA GLY A 85 21.34 9.05 11.25
C GLY A 85 21.82 7.64 10.93
N ASN A 86 22.19 6.85 11.95
CA ASN A 86 22.58 5.45 11.73
C ASN A 86 21.35 4.53 11.71
N VAL A 87 21.22 3.69 10.67
CA VAL A 87 20.29 2.56 10.62
C VAL A 87 21.10 1.28 10.69
N ASP A 88 20.90 0.48 11.75
CA ASP A 88 21.57 -0.80 11.91
C ASP A 88 21.04 -1.84 10.93
N ALA A 89 21.79 -2.08 9.85
CA ALA A 89 21.42 -3.02 8.80
C ALA A 89 21.24 -4.47 9.31
N GLU A 90 21.87 -4.84 10.42
CA GLU A 90 21.76 -6.19 11.00
C GLU A 90 20.46 -6.38 11.78
N ARG A 91 20.04 -5.36 12.55
CA ARG A 91 18.95 -5.48 13.51
C ARG A 91 17.68 -4.71 13.10
N GLN A 92 17.83 -3.61 12.33
CA GLN A 92 16.72 -2.71 12.00
C GLN A 92 16.21 -2.85 10.56
N VAL A 93 16.72 -3.84 9.80
CA VAL A 93 16.30 -4.09 8.41
C VAL A 93 16.07 -5.58 8.20
N LEU A 94 14.93 -5.92 7.60
CA LEU A 94 14.55 -7.31 7.28
C LEU A 94 13.94 -7.38 5.86
N PRO A 95 14.67 -7.92 4.86
CA PRO A 95 14.11 -8.20 3.54
C PRO A 95 12.93 -9.19 3.61
N VAL A 96 11.91 -8.96 2.76
CA VAL A 96 10.68 -9.75 2.76
C VAL A 96 10.24 -10.11 1.34
N SER A 97 9.48 -11.20 1.18
CA SER A 97 8.98 -11.68 -0.13
C SER A 97 7.78 -10.86 -0.64
N GLY A 98 7.98 -9.54 -0.67
CA GLY A 98 6.96 -8.53 -0.93
C GLY A 98 6.21 -8.15 0.35
N THR A 99 5.77 -6.89 0.40
CA THR A 99 5.14 -6.33 1.61
C THR A 99 3.79 -6.95 1.95
N ARG A 100 3.06 -7.52 0.97
CA ARG A 100 1.78 -8.18 1.23
C ARG A 100 1.89 -9.27 2.31
N GLU A 101 2.85 -10.17 2.17
CA GLU A 101 3.03 -11.25 3.14
C GLU A 101 3.52 -10.73 4.49
N ALA A 102 4.39 -9.72 4.48
CA ALA A 102 4.94 -9.14 5.70
C ALA A 102 3.89 -8.33 6.49
N LEU A 103 3.06 -7.53 5.80
CA LEU A 103 1.91 -6.84 6.41
C LEU A 103 0.88 -7.80 7.00
N PHE A 104 0.70 -8.97 6.38
CA PHE A 104 -0.14 -10.02 6.95
C PHE A 104 0.53 -10.68 8.16
N ALA A 105 1.78 -11.05 8.03
CA ALA A 105 2.51 -11.83 9.02
C ALA A 105 2.82 -11.04 10.30
N ILE A 106 3.01 -9.70 10.21
CA ILE A 106 3.35 -8.88 11.38
C ILE A 106 2.26 -8.91 12.46
N ALA A 107 0.99 -8.98 12.08
CA ALA A 107 -0.10 -9.11 13.05
C ALA A 107 0.02 -10.40 13.87
N GLN A 108 0.50 -11.50 13.26
CA GLN A 108 0.72 -12.76 13.96
C GLN A 108 1.87 -12.68 14.97
N ALA A 109 2.82 -11.77 14.77
CA ALA A 109 3.95 -11.58 15.67
C ALA A 109 3.67 -10.55 16.78
N VAL A 110 2.75 -9.60 16.53
CA VAL A 110 2.45 -8.49 17.44
C VAL A 110 1.25 -8.75 18.32
N VAL A 111 0.17 -9.32 17.74
CA VAL A 111 -1.09 -9.51 18.48
C VAL A 111 -0.93 -10.61 19.51
N ALA A 112 -0.98 -10.23 20.78
CA ALA A 112 -1.01 -11.17 21.90
C ALA A 112 -2.43 -11.70 22.13
N GLU A 113 -2.53 -12.94 22.63
CA GLU A 113 -3.80 -13.54 23.04
C GLU A 113 -4.35 -12.82 24.28
N LYS A 114 -5.21 -11.83 24.04
CA LYS A 114 -5.88 -11.01 25.05
C LYS A 114 -7.36 -10.86 24.66
N PRO A 115 -8.31 -11.11 25.58
CA PRO A 115 -9.71 -10.78 25.32
C PRO A 115 -9.85 -9.29 24.93
N GLY A 116 -10.58 -9.02 23.85
CA GLY A 116 -10.77 -7.66 23.37
C GLY A 116 -9.67 -7.10 22.47
N ALA A 117 -8.56 -7.84 22.23
CA ALA A 117 -7.46 -7.38 21.39
C ALA A 117 -7.96 -6.79 20.06
N ARG A 118 -7.50 -5.59 19.72
CA ARG A 118 -7.88 -4.85 18.51
C ARG A 118 -6.70 -4.54 17.63
N VAL A 119 -6.95 -4.50 16.32
CA VAL A 119 -6.04 -3.93 15.32
C VAL A 119 -6.77 -2.79 14.64
N LEU A 120 -6.24 -1.59 14.76
CA LEU A 120 -6.80 -0.37 14.18
C LEU A 120 -6.23 -0.16 12.78
N MET A 121 -7.07 0.19 11.81
CA MET A 121 -6.69 0.36 10.41
C MET A 121 -7.52 1.44 9.71
N PRO A 122 -7.03 2.04 8.60
CA PRO A 122 -7.80 3.03 7.84
C PRO A 122 -9.06 2.40 7.23
N ASN A 123 -10.03 3.23 6.88
CA ASN A 123 -11.22 2.85 6.12
C ASN A 123 -11.53 3.99 5.11
N PRO A 124 -11.33 3.82 3.80
CA PRO A 124 -10.92 2.61 3.06
C PRO A 124 -9.53 2.09 3.39
N PHE A 125 -9.29 0.80 3.10
CA PHE A 125 -8.06 0.10 3.48
C PHE A 125 -7.60 -0.93 2.46
N TYR A 126 -6.38 -1.44 2.66
CA TYR A 126 -5.90 -2.63 1.97
C TYR A 126 -6.34 -3.89 2.74
N GLN A 127 -7.11 -4.76 2.11
CA GLN A 127 -7.82 -5.88 2.75
C GLN A 127 -6.93 -6.88 3.49
N ILE A 128 -5.63 -6.81 3.26
CA ILE A 128 -4.64 -7.62 3.98
C ILE A 128 -4.62 -7.28 5.47
N TYR A 129 -4.81 -6.02 5.85
CA TYR A 129 -4.80 -5.60 7.26
C TYR A 129 -5.93 -6.26 8.06
N GLU A 130 -7.15 -6.28 7.51
CA GLU A 130 -8.31 -6.94 8.15
C GLU A 130 -8.10 -8.45 8.25
N GLY A 131 -7.68 -9.09 7.15
CA GLY A 131 -7.38 -10.52 7.15
C GLY A 131 -6.29 -10.90 8.16
N ALA A 132 -5.25 -10.07 8.29
CA ALA A 132 -4.19 -10.24 9.26
C ALA A 132 -4.71 -10.15 10.70
N ALA A 133 -5.52 -9.13 11.02
CA ALA A 133 -6.14 -8.93 12.32
C ALA A 133 -7.02 -10.13 12.71
N LEU A 134 -7.95 -10.52 11.82
CA LEU A 134 -8.88 -11.63 12.05
C LEU A 134 -8.18 -12.96 12.31
N LEU A 135 -7.15 -13.28 11.52
CA LEU A 135 -6.44 -14.55 11.64
C LEU A 135 -5.44 -14.54 12.81
N ALA A 136 -4.95 -13.36 13.23
CA ALA A 136 -4.21 -13.21 14.48
C ALA A 136 -5.10 -13.34 15.73
N GLY A 137 -6.43 -13.25 15.57
CA GLY A 137 -7.38 -13.38 16.66
C GLY A 137 -7.87 -12.06 17.24
N ALA A 138 -7.44 -10.94 16.66
CA ALA A 138 -7.92 -9.62 17.03
C ALA A 138 -9.25 -9.26 16.34
N THR A 139 -9.90 -8.25 16.90
CA THR A 139 -11.05 -7.59 16.27
C THR A 139 -10.52 -6.40 15.44
N PRO A 140 -10.85 -6.33 14.12
CA PRO A 140 -10.58 -5.12 13.34
C PRO A 140 -11.34 -3.93 13.91
N ALA A 141 -10.65 -2.80 14.05
CA ALA A 141 -11.23 -1.49 14.35
C ALA A 141 -10.82 -0.52 13.22
N PHE A 142 -11.66 0.45 12.92
CA PHE A 142 -11.46 1.31 11.78
C PHE A 142 -11.43 2.78 12.19
N TYR A 143 -10.60 3.58 11.48
CA TYR A 143 -10.71 5.02 11.44
C TYR A 143 -11.02 5.45 10.00
N ASP A 144 -12.05 6.27 9.83
CA ASP A 144 -12.50 6.66 8.51
C ASP A 144 -11.61 7.75 7.90
N LEU A 145 -11.30 7.59 6.61
CA LEU A 145 -10.59 8.57 5.80
C LEU A 145 -11.63 9.39 5.02
N ALA A 146 -12.10 10.46 5.64
CA ALA A 146 -13.18 11.28 5.11
C ALA A 146 -12.64 12.41 4.21
N PRO A 147 -13.41 12.82 3.17
CA PRO A 147 -13.01 13.90 2.28
C PRO A 147 -12.85 15.26 2.99
N GLU A 148 -13.59 15.49 4.09
CA GLU A 148 -13.53 16.70 4.92
C GLU A 148 -12.15 16.90 5.54
N ASN A 149 -11.42 15.78 5.83
CA ASN A 149 -10.05 15.79 6.33
C ASN A 149 -9.02 15.55 5.22
N GLY A 150 -9.40 15.70 3.95
CA GLY A 150 -8.52 15.40 2.82
C GLY A 150 -8.09 13.94 2.74
N TYR A 151 -8.92 13.02 3.23
CA TYR A 151 -8.64 11.58 3.36
C TYR A 151 -7.44 11.26 4.27
N LEU A 152 -7.14 12.12 5.22
CA LEU A 152 -6.14 11.91 6.27
C LEU A 152 -6.81 11.33 7.54
N PRO A 153 -6.06 10.54 8.33
CA PRO A 153 -6.59 10.00 9.58
C PRO A 153 -6.87 11.10 10.61
N ASP A 154 -8.01 10.98 11.30
CA ASP A 154 -8.30 11.73 12.52
C ASP A 154 -8.32 10.77 13.72
N PHE A 155 -7.19 10.64 14.38
CA PHE A 155 -7.07 9.78 15.56
C PHE A 155 -7.78 10.32 16.79
N SER A 156 -8.21 11.59 16.81
CA SER A 156 -8.99 12.16 17.90
C SER A 156 -10.44 11.65 17.93
N ALA A 157 -10.93 11.17 16.77
CA ALA A 157 -12.25 10.57 16.64
C ALA A 157 -12.31 9.12 17.17
N VAL A 158 -11.17 8.48 17.44
CA VAL A 158 -11.12 7.12 17.97
C VAL A 158 -11.41 7.16 19.47
N ASP A 159 -12.39 6.38 19.89
CA ASP A 159 -12.84 6.35 21.28
C ASP A 159 -11.76 5.78 22.25
N ALA A 160 -11.82 6.22 23.53
CA ALA A 160 -10.84 5.85 24.53
C ALA A 160 -10.81 4.33 24.81
N ALA A 161 -11.96 3.66 24.76
CA ALA A 161 -12.04 2.22 25.01
C ALA A 161 -11.36 1.41 23.87
N THR A 162 -11.44 1.91 22.63
CA THR A 162 -10.68 1.32 21.53
C THR A 162 -9.17 1.40 21.77
N TRP A 163 -8.65 2.54 22.24
CA TRP A 163 -7.23 2.69 22.53
C TRP A 163 -6.70 1.76 23.63
N GLU A 164 -7.53 1.38 24.60
CA GLU A 164 -7.13 0.44 25.68
C GLU A 164 -6.85 -0.98 25.19
N ASP A 165 -7.46 -1.36 24.05
CA ASP A 165 -7.38 -2.71 23.50
C ASP A 165 -6.55 -2.81 22.21
N VAL A 166 -6.16 -1.67 21.60
CA VAL A 166 -5.34 -1.65 20.39
C VAL A 166 -3.93 -2.16 20.67
N GLN A 167 -3.46 -3.11 19.88
CA GLN A 167 -2.09 -3.64 19.92
C GLN A 167 -1.29 -3.31 18.67
N LEU A 168 -1.97 -3.05 17.55
CA LEU A 168 -1.36 -2.74 16.28
C LEU A 168 -2.21 -1.69 15.56
N VAL A 169 -1.57 -0.66 15.03
CA VAL A 169 -2.17 0.34 14.15
C VAL A 169 -1.52 0.24 12.78
N TYR A 170 -2.31 -0.06 11.75
CA TYR A 170 -1.87 0.11 10.38
C TYR A 170 -2.12 1.54 9.91
N ILE A 171 -1.12 2.15 9.29
CA ILE A 171 -1.29 3.35 8.47
C ILE A 171 -0.81 3.04 7.05
N CYS A 172 -1.38 3.70 6.05
CA CYS A 172 -0.93 3.64 4.66
C CYS A 172 -0.52 5.06 4.25
N ASN A 173 0.76 5.28 4.03
CA ASN A 173 1.29 6.60 3.70
C ASN A 173 2.37 6.53 2.62
N PRO A 174 2.08 7.03 1.42
CA PRO A 174 0.83 7.63 0.92
C PRO A 174 -0.37 6.68 0.92
N GLY A 175 -1.57 7.22 1.10
CA GLY A 175 -2.81 6.49 1.27
C GLY A 175 -3.29 5.77 0.00
N ASN A 176 -3.69 4.52 0.12
CA ASN A 176 -4.45 3.80 -0.90
C ASN A 176 -5.90 3.68 -0.39
N PRO A 177 -6.90 4.30 -1.09
CA PRO A 177 -6.88 4.69 -2.50
C PRO A 177 -6.64 6.18 -2.81
N ALA A 178 -6.71 7.09 -1.83
CA ALA A 178 -6.82 8.52 -2.09
C ALA A 178 -5.49 9.22 -2.44
N GLY A 179 -4.36 8.60 -2.15
CA GLY A 179 -3.03 9.19 -2.37
C GLY A 179 -2.70 10.36 -1.43
N ALA A 180 -3.45 10.53 -0.34
CA ALA A 180 -3.18 11.52 0.68
C ALA A 180 -1.90 11.19 1.45
N CYS A 181 -1.14 12.22 1.87
CA CYS A 181 0.11 12.06 2.58
C CYS A 181 -0.01 12.69 3.98
N MET A 182 0.25 11.89 5.01
CA MET A 182 0.34 12.38 6.39
C MET A 182 1.54 13.30 6.53
N SER A 183 1.36 14.37 7.29
CA SER A 183 2.48 15.23 7.70
C SER A 183 3.35 14.52 8.75
N GLU A 184 4.59 14.98 8.85
CA GLU A 184 5.49 14.52 9.92
C GLU A 184 4.90 14.75 11.31
N ALA A 185 4.28 15.91 11.54
CA ALA A 185 3.63 16.22 12.81
C ALA A 185 2.50 15.22 13.15
N ALA A 186 1.67 14.85 12.18
CA ALA A 186 0.62 13.85 12.40
C ALA A 186 1.19 12.46 12.73
N MET A 187 2.32 12.08 12.13
CA MET A 187 3.02 10.83 12.49
C MET A 187 3.62 10.91 13.90
N GLN A 188 4.18 12.05 14.29
CA GLN A 188 4.70 12.26 15.63
C GLN A 188 3.60 12.19 16.70
N ASP A 189 2.41 12.73 16.40
CA ASP A 189 1.25 12.61 17.28
C ASP A 189 0.80 11.16 17.43
N LEU A 190 0.80 10.37 16.35
CA LEU A 190 0.52 8.94 16.39
C LEU A 190 1.57 8.17 17.21
N ILE A 191 2.86 8.52 17.10
CA ILE A 191 3.93 7.91 17.92
C ILE A 191 3.71 8.19 19.40
N ARG A 192 3.31 9.43 19.80
CA ARG A 192 2.96 9.75 21.18
C ARG A 192 1.75 8.95 21.69
N LEU A 193 0.77 8.68 20.82
CA LEU A 193 -0.34 7.77 21.14
C LEU A 193 0.17 6.33 21.36
N ALA A 194 1.09 5.85 20.52
CA ALA A 194 1.69 4.53 20.65
C ALA A 194 2.49 4.38 21.96
N GLU A 195 3.22 5.41 22.36
CA GLU A 195 3.91 5.45 23.67
C GLU A 195 2.93 5.41 24.85
N ARG A 196 1.80 6.13 24.73
CA ARG A 196 0.79 6.23 25.81
C ARG A 196 -0.02 4.95 25.98
N HIS A 197 -0.39 4.29 24.86
CA HIS A 197 -1.32 3.17 24.86
C HIS A 197 -0.66 1.82 24.56
N ASP A 198 0.67 1.80 24.40
CA ASP A 198 1.50 0.60 24.23
C ASP A 198 1.14 -0.26 23.01
N PHE A 199 0.96 0.36 21.84
CA PHE A 199 0.74 -0.34 20.57
C PHE A 199 1.89 -0.16 19.57
N ILE A 200 1.94 -1.01 18.58
CA ILE A 200 2.90 -0.94 17.46
C ILE A 200 2.28 -0.21 16.27
N ILE A 201 3.05 0.62 15.59
CA ILE A 201 2.67 1.27 14.33
C ILE A 201 3.31 0.52 13.16
N ALA A 202 2.48 0.01 12.25
CA ALA A 202 2.89 -0.60 10.99
C ALA A 202 2.54 0.32 9.81
N ALA A 203 3.53 1.04 9.30
CA ALA A 203 3.35 1.98 8.20
C ALA A 203 3.60 1.31 6.85
N ASP A 204 2.55 1.13 6.06
CA ASP A 204 2.65 0.71 4.66
C ASP A 204 3.05 1.93 3.80
N GLU A 205 4.33 2.06 3.52
CA GLU A 205 4.92 3.16 2.75
C GLU A 205 5.26 2.75 1.30
N CYS A 206 4.53 1.76 0.75
CA CYS A 206 4.81 1.21 -0.57
C CYS A 206 4.72 2.22 -1.72
N TYR A 207 4.04 3.34 -1.53
CA TYR A 207 3.85 4.39 -2.55
C TYR A 207 4.74 5.61 -2.33
N SER A 208 5.62 5.62 -1.34
CA SER A 208 6.46 6.78 -0.95
C SER A 208 7.31 7.38 -2.08
N GLU A 209 7.60 6.58 -3.12
CA GLU A 209 8.44 7.02 -4.25
C GLU A 209 7.65 7.45 -5.49
N ILE A 210 6.32 7.41 -5.44
CA ILE A 210 5.47 7.84 -6.55
C ILE A 210 4.76 9.14 -6.14
N TYR A 211 5.39 10.28 -6.42
CA TYR A 211 4.89 11.63 -6.18
C TYR A 211 5.27 12.53 -7.36
N HIS A 212 4.70 13.73 -7.44
CA HIS A 212 5.01 14.64 -8.55
C HIS A 212 6.51 14.99 -8.53
N PRO A 213 7.24 14.97 -9.67
CA PRO A 213 8.69 15.24 -9.71
C PRO A 213 9.10 16.58 -9.09
N ASP A 214 8.27 17.60 -9.24
CA ASP A 214 8.49 18.94 -8.67
C ASP A 214 7.84 19.11 -7.28
N GLY A 215 7.25 18.04 -6.72
CA GLY A 215 6.59 18.04 -5.42
C GLY A 215 7.54 17.64 -4.29
N GLU A 216 7.10 17.91 -3.06
CA GLU A 216 7.82 17.46 -1.87
C GLU A 216 7.67 15.94 -1.70
N PRO A 217 8.78 15.24 -1.43
CA PRO A 217 8.72 13.81 -1.11
C PRO A 217 7.83 13.54 0.12
N PRO A 218 6.96 12.50 0.08
CA PRO A 218 6.20 12.12 1.25
C PRO A 218 7.07 11.85 2.47
N ALA A 219 6.65 12.34 3.64
CA ALA A 219 7.28 12.04 4.91
C ALA A 219 7.15 10.55 5.23
N GLY A 220 8.10 10.00 6.01
CA GLY A 220 8.07 8.63 6.47
C GLY A 220 8.08 8.52 7.99
N LEU A 221 7.51 7.44 8.52
CA LEU A 221 7.35 7.21 9.95
C LEU A 221 8.70 7.21 10.70
N LEU A 222 9.74 6.57 10.13
CA LEU A 222 11.06 6.53 10.77
C LEU A 222 11.72 7.91 10.82
N GLY A 223 11.50 8.75 9.79
CA GLY A 223 11.94 10.13 9.79
C GLY A 223 11.27 10.96 10.88
N ALA A 224 9.96 10.81 11.03
CA ALA A 224 9.18 11.45 12.08
C ALA A 224 9.65 10.99 13.48
N ALA A 225 9.90 9.70 13.68
CA ALA A 225 10.41 9.13 14.92
C ALA A 225 11.80 9.68 15.27
N ALA A 226 12.73 9.68 14.32
CA ALA A 226 14.09 10.17 14.53
C ALA A 226 14.12 11.67 14.95
N ARG A 227 13.30 12.51 14.29
CA ARG A 227 13.23 13.95 14.60
C ARG A 227 12.59 14.29 15.94
N MET A 228 11.80 13.40 16.51
CA MET A 228 11.33 13.55 17.91
C MET A 228 12.23 12.90 18.95
N GLY A 229 13.41 12.40 18.54
CA GLY A 229 14.40 11.78 19.43
C GLY A 229 14.29 10.27 19.61
N ASN A 230 13.33 9.61 18.94
CA ASN A 230 13.20 8.15 18.95
C ASN A 230 14.09 7.54 17.86
N ALA A 231 15.42 7.60 18.07
CA ALA A 231 16.41 7.09 17.14
C ALA A 231 16.47 5.54 17.09
N ALA A 232 15.92 4.87 18.09
CA ALA A 232 15.76 3.42 18.13
C ALA A 232 14.54 2.92 17.35
N PHE A 233 13.67 3.85 16.92
CA PHE A 233 12.40 3.58 16.24
C PHE A 233 11.44 2.72 17.09
N GLU A 234 11.51 2.86 18.41
CA GLU A 234 10.67 2.09 19.32
C GLU A 234 9.19 2.17 18.92
N ARG A 235 8.51 1.03 18.83
CA ARG A 235 7.13 0.83 18.37
C ARG A 235 6.85 1.18 16.89
N CYS A 236 7.85 1.57 16.11
CA CYS A 236 7.68 2.00 14.71
C CYS A 236 8.28 0.98 13.75
N ILE A 237 7.48 0.51 12.79
CA ILE A 237 7.97 -0.29 11.66
C ILE A 237 7.37 0.22 10.35
N VAL A 238 8.18 0.21 9.30
CA VAL A 238 7.80 0.63 7.96
C VAL A 238 7.94 -0.53 6.96
N PHE A 239 7.10 -0.51 5.95
CA PHE A 239 7.08 -1.50 4.87
C PHE A 239 7.27 -0.80 3.53
N HIS A 240 8.34 -1.13 2.82
CA HIS A 240 8.64 -0.60 1.50
C HIS A 240 8.78 -1.70 0.45
N SER A 241 8.34 -1.44 -0.77
CA SER A 241 8.25 -2.45 -1.83
C SER A 241 8.89 -1.98 -3.14
N LEU A 242 9.64 -2.86 -3.78
CA LEU A 242 10.11 -2.65 -5.16
C LEU A 242 8.97 -2.77 -6.19
N SER A 243 7.81 -3.33 -5.80
CA SER A 243 6.67 -3.47 -6.71
C SER A 243 6.20 -2.15 -7.30
N LYS A 244 6.21 -1.08 -6.48
CA LYS A 244 5.71 0.25 -6.87
C LYS A 244 6.85 1.20 -7.22
N ARG A 245 7.84 1.27 -6.34
CA ARG A 245 9.04 2.10 -6.51
C ARG A 245 9.79 1.81 -7.80
N SER A 246 9.99 0.53 -8.12
CA SER A 246 10.87 0.06 -9.18
C SER A 246 10.14 -0.67 -10.30
N ASN A 247 8.80 -0.63 -10.33
CA ASN A 247 8.00 -1.35 -11.32
C ASN A 247 8.33 -2.85 -11.41
N LEU A 248 8.62 -3.49 -10.26
CA LEU A 248 9.02 -4.90 -10.15
C LEU A 248 8.03 -5.72 -9.32
N PRO A 249 6.70 -5.73 -9.65
CA PRO A 249 5.72 -6.44 -8.82
C PRO A 249 5.94 -7.96 -8.82
N GLY A 250 6.43 -8.54 -9.91
CA GLY A 250 6.72 -9.97 -10.06
C GLY A 250 7.98 -10.42 -9.33
N LEU A 251 8.90 -9.51 -9.00
CA LEU A 251 10.13 -9.85 -8.26
C LEU A 251 9.84 -10.33 -6.84
N ARG A 252 8.68 -9.97 -6.27
CA ARG A 252 8.26 -10.28 -4.90
C ARG A 252 9.31 -9.85 -3.88
N SER A 253 9.74 -8.59 -3.92
CA SER A 253 10.74 -8.03 -3.02
C SER A 253 10.31 -6.72 -2.39
N GLY A 254 10.64 -6.58 -1.12
CA GLY A 254 10.49 -5.43 -0.28
C GLY A 254 11.27 -5.63 1.01
N PHE A 255 11.04 -4.75 1.97
CA PHE A 255 11.61 -4.87 3.31
C PHE A 255 10.68 -4.33 4.39
N VAL A 256 10.96 -4.73 5.61
CA VAL A 256 10.48 -4.14 6.86
C VAL A 256 11.66 -3.51 7.58
N ALA A 257 11.50 -2.31 8.13
CA ALA A 257 12.54 -1.68 8.93
C ALA A 257 11.96 -0.92 10.12
N GLY A 258 12.75 -0.71 11.18
CA GLY A 258 12.36 0.03 12.36
C GLY A 258 12.84 -0.58 13.66
N ASP A 259 11.94 -0.75 14.65
CA ASP A 259 12.22 -1.28 15.98
C ASP A 259 12.98 -2.61 15.95
N ALA A 260 14.24 -2.60 16.44
CA ALA A 260 15.11 -3.77 16.37
C ALA A 260 14.59 -4.94 17.24
N ALA A 261 13.98 -4.66 18.38
CA ALA A 261 13.46 -5.71 19.26
C ALA A 261 12.25 -6.41 18.64
N LEU A 262 11.38 -5.64 17.99
CA LEU A 262 10.25 -6.18 17.25
C LEU A 262 10.72 -6.98 16.01
N LEU A 263 11.69 -6.47 15.26
CA LEU A 263 12.23 -7.15 14.09
C LEU A 263 12.97 -8.44 14.44
N ASP A 264 13.63 -8.53 15.60
CA ASP A 264 14.21 -9.79 16.08
C ASP A 264 13.13 -10.86 16.32
N ARG A 265 12.01 -10.48 16.92
CA ARG A 265 10.86 -11.38 17.13
C ARG A 265 10.19 -11.75 15.80
N PHE A 266 10.03 -10.79 14.93
CA PHE A 266 9.46 -11.03 13.61
C PHE A 266 10.34 -11.92 12.73
N ALA A 267 11.66 -11.75 12.78
CA ALA A 267 12.61 -12.64 12.08
C ALA A 267 12.53 -14.08 12.61
N LEU A 268 12.36 -14.26 13.93
CA LEU A 268 12.13 -15.58 14.52
C LEU A 268 10.83 -16.21 13.99
N TYR A 269 9.72 -15.47 14.00
CA TYR A 269 8.46 -15.93 13.42
C TYR A 269 8.64 -16.36 11.96
N ARG A 270 9.30 -15.53 11.15
CA ARG A 270 9.56 -15.80 9.73
C ARG A 270 10.44 -17.03 9.49
N THR A 271 11.34 -17.34 10.41
CA THR A 271 12.17 -18.55 10.34
C THR A 271 11.31 -19.81 10.38
N TYR A 272 10.26 -19.83 11.21
CA TYR A 272 9.29 -20.94 11.23
C TYR A 272 8.31 -20.88 10.05
N HIS A 273 7.90 -19.69 9.62
CA HIS A 273 7.01 -19.49 8.49
C HIS A 273 7.67 -19.85 7.14
N GLY A 274 9.00 -19.74 7.03
CA GLY A 274 9.77 -20.18 5.88
C GLY A 274 9.78 -19.19 4.70
N CYS A 275 9.40 -17.94 4.90
CA CYS A 275 9.28 -16.95 3.82
C CYS A 275 10.59 -16.16 3.66
N THR A 276 11.38 -16.45 2.63
CA THR A 276 12.65 -15.79 2.33
C THR A 276 12.80 -15.50 0.84
N LEU A 277 13.65 -14.53 0.50
CA LEU A 277 13.95 -14.17 -0.89
C LEU A 277 15.04 -15.09 -1.46
N PRO A 278 14.85 -15.68 -2.65
CA PRO A 278 15.93 -16.38 -3.35
C PRO A 278 17.14 -15.47 -3.58
N PRO A 279 18.39 -15.97 -3.49
CA PRO A 279 19.60 -15.14 -3.66
C PRO A 279 19.64 -14.33 -4.97
N PRO A 280 19.24 -14.86 -6.14
CA PRO A 280 19.16 -14.05 -7.35
C PRO A 280 18.17 -12.87 -7.26
N THR A 281 17.04 -13.08 -6.58
CA THR A 281 16.07 -11.99 -6.29
C THR A 281 16.71 -10.95 -5.37
N GLN A 282 17.49 -11.36 -4.38
CA GLN A 282 18.20 -10.44 -3.48
C GLN A 282 19.25 -9.60 -4.23
N ALA A 283 19.95 -10.19 -5.20
CA ALA A 283 20.92 -9.46 -6.03
C ALA A 283 20.24 -8.36 -6.86
N VAL A 284 19.11 -8.67 -7.52
CA VAL A 284 18.32 -7.66 -8.26
C VAL A 284 17.77 -6.61 -7.29
N SER A 285 17.28 -7.02 -6.13
CA SER A 285 16.77 -6.10 -5.11
C SER A 285 17.84 -5.13 -4.63
N ARG A 286 19.06 -5.61 -4.39
CA ARG A 286 20.20 -4.76 -4.02
C ARG A 286 20.48 -3.71 -5.09
N ALA A 287 20.53 -4.11 -6.37
CA ALA A 287 20.74 -3.18 -7.47
C ALA A 287 19.62 -2.12 -7.49
N ALA A 288 18.37 -2.54 -7.35
CA ALA A 288 17.22 -1.63 -7.35
C ALA A 288 17.25 -0.62 -6.18
N TRP A 289 17.61 -1.03 -4.95
CA TRP A 289 17.71 -0.10 -3.81
C TRP A 289 18.92 0.84 -3.92
N SER A 290 19.91 0.51 -4.75
CA SER A 290 21.11 1.32 -4.97
C SER A 290 20.99 2.30 -6.14
N ASP A 291 19.94 2.19 -6.96
CA ASP A 291 19.72 3.02 -8.14
C ASP A 291 18.48 3.90 -7.96
N GLU A 292 18.64 5.22 -8.19
CA GLU A 292 17.57 6.20 -8.14
C GLU A 292 17.14 6.72 -9.53
N ALA A 293 17.94 6.45 -10.57
CA ALA A 293 17.64 6.94 -11.91
C ALA A 293 16.33 6.34 -12.44
N HIS A 294 16.18 5.01 -12.36
CA HIS A 294 14.93 4.35 -12.76
C HIS A 294 13.71 4.76 -11.92
N VAL A 295 13.92 5.18 -10.67
CA VAL A 295 12.85 5.69 -9.81
C VAL A 295 12.37 7.06 -10.26
N ALA A 296 13.30 7.93 -10.61
CA ALA A 296 12.97 9.25 -11.17
C ALA A 296 12.22 9.12 -12.50
N GLU A 297 12.67 8.21 -13.39
CA GLU A 297 11.98 7.90 -14.65
C GLU A 297 10.57 7.34 -14.42
N ASN A 298 10.43 6.37 -13.52
CA ASN A 298 9.13 5.80 -13.15
C ASN A 298 8.16 6.85 -12.61
N ARG A 299 8.65 7.78 -11.79
CA ARG A 299 7.89 8.91 -11.24
C ARG A 299 7.43 9.87 -12.34
N ALA A 300 8.31 10.22 -13.28
CA ALA A 300 7.99 11.08 -14.41
C ALA A 300 6.87 10.49 -15.29
N LEU A 301 6.93 9.18 -15.56
CA LEU A 301 5.89 8.49 -16.34
C LEU A 301 4.50 8.53 -15.66
N TYR A 302 4.43 8.46 -14.33
CA TYR A 302 3.15 8.63 -13.64
C TYR A 302 2.66 10.06 -13.66
N ALA A 303 3.54 11.05 -13.48
CA ALA A 303 3.19 12.47 -13.58
C ALA A 303 2.62 12.82 -14.95
N GLU A 304 3.22 12.31 -16.03
CA GLU A 304 2.74 12.47 -17.40
C GLU A 304 1.31 11.92 -17.58
N LYS A 305 1.02 10.74 -17.02
CA LYS A 305 -0.32 10.16 -17.07
C LYS A 305 -1.35 11.02 -16.34
N PHE A 306 -1.04 11.52 -15.15
CA PHE A 306 -1.94 12.41 -14.41
C PHE A 306 -2.19 13.72 -15.17
N ALA A 307 -1.14 14.33 -15.72
CA ALA A 307 -1.25 15.56 -16.49
C ALA A 307 -2.14 15.41 -17.74
N ALA A 308 -2.13 14.23 -18.37
CA ALA A 308 -2.97 13.95 -19.53
C ALA A 308 -4.42 13.56 -19.15
N VAL A 309 -4.60 12.73 -18.12
CA VAL A 309 -5.90 12.09 -17.81
C VAL A 309 -6.81 13.00 -16.99
N VAL A 310 -6.27 13.69 -15.97
CA VAL A 310 -7.09 14.47 -15.03
C VAL A 310 -7.91 15.55 -15.75
N PRO A 311 -7.36 16.40 -16.65
CA PRO A 311 -8.13 17.43 -17.33
C PRO A 311 -9.28 16.88 -18.18
N ILE A 312 -9.15 15.66 -18.72
CA ILE A 312 -10.22 15.02 -19.49
C ILE A 312 -11.38 14.64 -18.56
N LEU A 313 -11.06 14.00 -17.44
CA LEU A 313 -12.05 13.51 -16.48
C LEU A 313 -12.75 14.63 -15.70
N GLU A 314 -12.04 15.72 -15.37
CA GLU A 314 -12.59 16.88 -14.64
C GLU A 314 -13.82 17.50 -15.35
N SER A 315 -13.97 17.28 -16.66
CA SER A 315 -15.10 17.78 -17.42
C SER A 315 -16.44 17.08 -17.09
N VAL A 316 -16.40 15.92 -16.42
CA VAL A 316 -17.61 15.09 -16.16
C VAL A 316 -17.68 14.52 -14.74
N ILE A 317 -16.58 14.43 -14.03
CA ILE A 317 -16.52 13.92 -12.64
C ILE A 317 -15.62 14.78 -11.78
N GLU A 318 -15.90 14.86 -10.49
CA GLU A 318 -15.03 15.53 -9.53
C GLU A 318 -13.79 14.66 -9.26
N VAL A 319 -12.65 15.05 -9.83
CA VAL A 319 -11.37 14.33 -9.69
C VAL A 319 -10.21 15.32 -9.55
N ARG A 320 -9.18 14.91 -8.80
CA ARG A 320 -7.93 15.67 -8.66
C ARG A 320 -6.76 14.70 -8.72
N ALA A 321 -5.61 15.19 -9.18
CA ALA A 321 -4.37 14.44 -9.05
C ALA A 321 -4.05 14.22 -7.56
N PRO A 322 -3.67 13.00 -7.15
CA PRO A 322 -3.29 12.74 -5.75
C PRO A 322 -1.94 13.38 -5.43
N ALA A 323 -1.65 13.58 -4.14
CA ALA A 323 -0.33 14.01 -3.68
C ALA A 323 0.74 12.95 -3.99
N ALA A 324 0.38 11.65 -3.90
CA ALA A 324 1.27 10.55 -4.24
C ALA A 324 0.49 9.27 -4.62
N GLY A 325 1.22 8.23 -5.10
CA GLY A 325 0.64 7.01 -5.63
C GLY A 325 0.25 7.13 -7.10
N PHE A 326 -0.49 6.15 -7.59
CA PHE A 326 -0.92 6.10 -8.99
C PHE A 326 -2.44 5.88 -9.14
N TYR A 327 -3.20 6.19 -8.08
CA TYR A 327 -4.66 6.07 -8.10
C TYR A 327 -5.33 7.43 -8.24
N LEU A 328 -6.42 7.47 -9.01
CA LEU A 328 -7.46 8.47 -8.86
C LEU A 328 -8.57 7.91 -7.98
N TRP A 329 -9.17 8.78 -7.18
CA TRP A 329 -10.26 8.46 -6.24
C TRP A 329 -11.43 9.43 -6.41
N PRO A 330 -12.03 9.48 -7.63
CA PRO A 330 -13.14 10.38 -7.89
C PRO A 330 -14.41 9.94 -7.18
N ARG A 331 -15.23 10.93 -6.82
CA ARG A 331 -16.62 10.73 -6.46
C ARG A 331 -17.45 10.57 -7.74
N VAL A 332 -18.32 9.57 -7.79
CA VAL A 332 -19.20 9.36 -8.92
C VAL A 332 -20.41 10.29 -8.85
N PRO A 333 -20.95 10.77 -10.00
CA PRO A 333 -21.98 11.80 -10.03
C PRO A 333 -23.24 11.45 -9.21
N ASP A 334 -23.72 10.21 -9.32
CA ASP A 334 -24.98 9.77 -8.69
C ASP A 334 -24.78 9.11 -7.31
N GLY A 335 -23.53 9.02 -6.84
CA GLY A 335 -23.20 8.32 -5.60
C GLY A 335 -23.37 6.79 -5.67
N ASP A 336 -23.70 6.23 -6.83
CA ASP A 336 -23.79 4.78 -7.08
C ASP A 336 -22.52 4.26 -7.76
N ASP A 337 -21.52 3.90 -6.95
CA ASP A 337 -20.24 3.41 -7.41
C ASP A 337 -20.31 2.04 -8.12
N GLU A 338 -21.25 1.17 -7.74
CA GLU A 338 -21.48 -0.11 -8.43
C GLU A 338 -22.16 0.09 -9.78
N GLY A 339 -23.22 0.91 -9.84
CA GLY A 339 -23.89 1.27 -11.10
C GLY A 339 -22.93 1.97 -12.08
N PHE A 340 -22.11 2.90 -11.58
CA PHE A 340 -21.07 3.57 -12.36
C PHE A 340 -20.08 2.56 -12.95
N ALA A 341 -19.55 1.65 -12.14
CA ALA A 341 -18.61 0.62 -12.60
C ALA A 341 -19.23 -0.33 -13.63
N ARG A 342 -20.49 -0.76 -13.43
CA ARG A 342 -21.23 -1.60 -14.38
C ARG A 342 -21.43 -0.91 -15.72
N ARG A 343 -21.82 0.36 -15.70
CA ARG A 343 -22.02 1.16 -16.91
C ARG A 343 -20.71 1.32 -17.68
N LEU A 344 -19.62 1.67 -17.02
CA LEU A 344 -18.29 1.79 -17.66
C LEU A 344 -17.85 0.48 -18.30
N TYR A 345 -18.04 -0.65 -17.61
CA TYR A 345 -17.69 -1.96 -18.14
C TYR A 345 -18.53 -2.33 -19.35
N GLY A 346 -19.87 -2.23 -19.25
CA GLY A 346 -20.79 -2.68 -20.29
C GLY A 346 -20.86 -1.77 -21.50
N GLU A 347 -20.68 -0.45 -21.35
CA GLU A 347 -20.84 0.51 -22.45
C GLU A 347 -19.51 1.05 -23.00
N ALA A 348 -18.48 1.13 -22.15
CA ALA A 348 -17.17 1.69 -22.54
C ALA A 348 -16.03 0.66 -22.57
N GLY A 349 -16.22 -0.55 -22.04
CA GLY A 349 -15.14 -1.53 -21.88
C GLY A 349 -14.07 -1.08 -20.89
N VAL A 350 -14.40 -0.20 -19.93
CA VAL A 350 -13.47 0.30 -18.92
C VAL A 350 -13.82 -0.29 -17.57
N THR A 351 -12.82 -0.89 -16.90
CA THR A 351 -12.99 -1.51 -15.57
C THR A 351 -12.41 -0.63 -14.49
N VAL A 352 -13.23 -0.19 -13.55
CA VAL A 352 -12.84 0.53 -12.33
C VAL A 352 -13.22 -0.29 -11.09
N LEU A 353 -12.73 0.08 -9.91
CA LEU A 353 -13.05 -0.62 -8.66
C LEU A 353 -13.99 0.22 -7.80
N PRO A 354 -15.23 -0.24 -7.51
CA PRO A 354 -16.13 0.46 -6.60
C PRO A 354 -15.51 0.67 -5.22
N GLY A 355 -15.67 1.86 -4.69
CA GLY A 355 -15.01 2.25 -3.45
C GLY A 355 -15.53 1.51 -2.22
N ARG A 356 -16.83 1.19 -2.21
CA ARG A 356 -17.44 0.36 -1.14
C ARG A 356 -16.80 -1.03 -1.02
N TYR A 357 -16.04 -1.51 -2.02
CA TYR A 357 -15.32 -2.78 -1.95
C TYR A 357 -13.99 -2.67 -1.22
N LEU A 358 -13.48 -1.45 -1.08
CA LEU A 358 -12.25 -1.14 -0.37
C LEU A 358 -12.48 -0.72 1.09
N SER A 359 -13.73 -0.68 1.54
CA SER A 359 -14.13 -0.20 2.86
C SER A 359 -15.09 -1.15 3.56
N ARG A 360 -15.36 -0.85 4.82
CA ARG A 360 -16.40 -1.52 5.61
C ARG A 360 -17.48 -0.52 5.98
N THR A 361 -18.71 -1.02 5.94
CA THR A 361 -19.87 -0.28 6.42
C THR A 361 -19.90 -0.36 7.94
N ASP A 362 -20.04 0.76 8.59
CA ASP A 362 -20.31 0.84 10.01
C ASP A 362 -21.70 0.21 10.29
N PRO A 363 -21.79 -0.82 11.14
CA PRO A 363 -23.04 -1.54 11.36
C PRO A 363 -24.09 -0.72 12.12
N GLU A 364 -23.68 0.32 12.87
CA GLU A 364 -24.60 1.14 13.68
C GLU A 364 -25.16 2.29 12.86
N THR A 365 -24.32 2.95 12.06
CA THR A 365 -24.72 4.15 11.30
C THR A 365 -25.11 3.83 9.85
N GLY A 366 -24.68 2.68 9.32
CA GLY A 366 -24.80 2.35 7.90
C GLY A 366 -23.84 3.13 7.00
N HIS A 367 -22.97 3.95 7.58
CA HIS A 367 -21.97 4.73 6.83
C HIS A 367 -20.89 3.83 6.22
N ASN A 368 -20.53 4.12 4.96
CA ASN A 368 -19.42 3.47 4.27
C ASN A 368 -18.57 4.55 3.58
N PRO A 369 -17.37 4.86 4.04
CA PRO A 369 -16.58 5.98 3.53
C PRO A 369 -16.07 5.79 2.09
N GLY A 370 -16.12 4.56 1.57
CA GLY A 370 -15.79 4.29 0.16
C GLY A 370 -17.00 4.36 -0.78
N ALA A 371 -18.23 4.38 -0.27
CA ALA A 371 -19.41 4.45 -1.10
C ALA A 371 -19.47 5.77 -1.89
N GLY A 372 -19.95 5.69 -3.13
CA GLY A 372 -20.00 6.85 -4.03
C GLY A 372 -18.64 7.24 -4.63
N HIS A 373 -17.60 6.47 -4.43
CA HIS A 373 -16.28 6.67 -5.03
C HIS A 373 -15.89 5.46 -5.90
N VAL A 374 -14.98 5.68 -6.85
CA VAL A 374 -14.31 4.59 -7.56
C VAL A 374 -12.80 4.78 -7.53
N ARG A 375 -12.05 3.68 -7.46
CA ARG A 375 -10.60 3.72 -7.62
C ARG A 375 -10.22 3.42 -9.07
N MET A 376 -9.41 4.30 -9.67
CA MET A 376 -8.82 4.13 -10.98
C MET A 376 -7.29 4.09 -10.86
N ALA A 377 -6.66 3.01 -11.32
CA ALA A 377 -5.21 2.85 -11.31
C ALA A 377 -4.63 3.24 -12.67
N LEU A 378 -3.83 4.29 -12.75
CA LEU A 378 -3.20 4.76 -13.99
C LEU A 378 -1.92 3.97 -14.30
N VAL A 379 -2.02 2.65 -14.31
CA VAL A 379 -0.87 1.73 -14.51
C VAL A 379 -0.69 1.28 -15.96
N ALA A 380 -1.73 1.38 -16.80
CA ALA A 380 -1.65 1.07 -18.21
C ALA A 380 -0.74 2.07 -18.97
N ALA A 381 -0.45 1.79 -20.25
CA ALA A 381 0.26 2.73 -21.11
C ALA A 381 -0.46 4.09 -21.18
N PRO A 382 0.25 5.22 -21.36
CA PRO A 382 -0.36 6.55 -21.39
C PRO A 382 -1.53 6.65 -22.36
N ALA A 383 -1.38 6.13 -23.57
CA ALA A 383 -2.45 6.13 -24.59
C ALA A 383 -3.72 5.40 -24.12
N ALA A 384 -3.58 4.25 -23.46
CA ALA A 384 -4.72 3.50 -22.92
C ALA A 384 -5.38 4.23 -21.74
N CYS A 385 -4.61 4.92 -20.89
CA CYS A 385 -5.16 5.74 -19.81
C CYS A 385 -5.96 6.93 -20.36
N ILE A 386 -5.45 7.61 -21.40
CA ILE A 386 -6.12 8.70 -22.09
C ILE A 386 -7.41 8.18 -22.75
N GLU A 387 -7.32 7.11 -23.50
CA GLU A 387 -8.47 6.49 -24.15
C GLU A 387 -9.56 6.11 -23.15
N ALA A 388 -9.19 5.54 -21.99
CA ALA A 388 -10.15 5.23 -20.94
C ALA A 388 -10.85 6.50 -20.42
N ALA A 389 -10.11 7.59 -20.21
CA ALA A 389 -10.68 8.87 -19.78
C ALA A 389 -11.63 9.45 -20.82
N GLU A 390 -11.29 9.39 -22.10
CA GLU A 390 -12.15 9.83 -23.22
C GLU A 390 -13.43 9.01 -23.30
N ARG A 391 -13.35 7.68 -23.18
CA ARG A 391 -14.51 6.78 -23.16
C ARG A 391 -15.44 7.07 -21.97
N ILE A 392 -14.89 7.31 -20.77
CA ILE A 392 -15.65 7.73 -19.60
C ILE A 392 -16.36 9.06 -19.87
N THR A 393 -15.63 10.04 -20.39
CA THR A 393 -16.18 11.37 -20.67
C THR A 393 -17.30 11.32 -21.72
N ALA A 394 -17.17 10.47 -22.73
CA ALA A 394 -18.20 10.30 -23.75
C ALA A 394 -19.52 9.73 -23.21
N LEU A 395 -19.50 8.99 -22.10
CA LEU A 395 -20.72 8.44 -21.49
C LEU A 395 -21.44 9.44 -20.57
N TYR A 396 -20.75 10.48 -20.11
CA TYR A 396 -21.28 11.40 -19.08
C TYR A 396 -21.43 12.86 -19.58
N ARG A 397 -21.14 13.11 -20.85
CA ARG A 397 -21.53 14.33 -21.59
C ARG A 397 -22.95 14.20 -22.13
#